data_908b0f7c3d6207d4b21162ea6a9282ab
#
_entry.id   908b0f7c3d6207d4b21162ea6a9282ab
#
_cell.length_a   1.000
_cell.length_b   1.000
_cell.length_c   1.000
_cell.angle_alpha   90.00
_cell.angle_beta   90.00
_cell.angle_gamma   90.00
#
_symmetry.space_group_name_H-M   'P 1'
#
loop_
_entity.id
_entity.type
_entity.pdbx_description
1 polymer ?
#
loop_
_entity_poly.entity_id
_entity_poly.type
_entity_poly.pdbx_seq_one_letter_code
_entity_poly.pdbx_strand_id
1 'polypeptide(L)'
;FTYQSIVRSADGSLLISSDLGIKISILKNSDEGTPVYTETHSVTTNRNGLISLTIGNGVSGDNISDIDWSSGSYYLKVEVDPNGGIGYSIEQTAQLLSVPYALFAGNSSGTDLDKDVTGILPVSKGGTGSSTSPMIAVVTAPNASVARGILGIGEVGGSKVVLKDVTNNYLTLKET
;
A
#
# COMPACT_ATOMS: atom_id res chain seq x y z
N PHE A 1 -0.77 10.83 -13.54
CA PHE A 1 -0.19 12.06 -12.96
C PHE A 1 0.17 13.06 -14.06
N THR A 2 0.24 14.36 -13.70
CA THR A 2 0.53 15.42 -14.68
C THR A 2 2.03 15.56 -14.91
N TYR A 3 2.43 15.66 -16.19
CA TYR A 3 3.77 15.97 -16.62
C TYR A 3 3.77 17.34 -17.34
N GLN A 4 4.72 18.18 -17.02
CA GLN A 4 4.91 19.48 -17.66
C GLN A 4 6.38 19.68 -18.00
N SER A 5 6.64 20.21 -19.18
CA SER A 5 8.00 20.51 -19.63
C SER A 5 8.03 21.67 -20.63
N ILE A 6 9.14 22.38 -20.68
CA ILE A 6 9.44 23.36 -21.72
C ILE A 6 10.30 22.66 -22.76
N VAL A 7 9.83 22.65 -24.00
CA VAL A 7 10.51 21.96 -25.10
C VAL A 7 11.34 22.97 -25.92
N ARG A 8 12.58 22.55 -26.16
CA ARG A 8 13.54 23.32 -26.96
C ARG A 8 14.05 22.49 -28.13
N SER A 9 14.34 23.15 -29.23
CA SER A 9 15.06 22.55 -30.35
C SER A 9 16.54 22.32 -30.03
N ALA A 10 17.25 21.61 -30.90
CA ALA A 10 18.68 21.30 -30.71
C ALA A 10 19.59 22.52 -30.59
N ASP A 11 19.19 23.66 -31.15
CA ASP A 11 19.89 24.92 -31.04
C ASP A 11 19.54 25.72 -29.76
N GLY A 12 18.68 25.16 -28.90
CA GLY A 12 18.26 25.76 -27.63
C GLY A 12 17.08 26.73 -27.73
N SER A 13 16.57 27.02 -28.92
CA SER A 13 15.38 27.87 -29.08
C SER A 13 14.11 27.19 -28.62
N LEU A 14 13.16 28.00 -28.15
CA LEU A 14 11.87 27.48 -27.70
C LEU A 14 11.03 26.99 -28.89
N LEU A 15 10.45 25.79 -28.77
CA LEU A 15 9.42 25.33 -29.70
C LEU A 15 8.07 25.90 -29.24
N ILE A 16 7.67 27.02 -29.83
CA ILE A 16 6.45 27.76 -29.47
C ILE A 16 5.32 27.47 -30.48
N SER A 17 4.11 27.28 -29.98
CA SER A 17 2.92 27.00 -30.82
C SER A 17 3.21 25.93 -31.89
N SER A 18 3.97 24.91 -31.50
CA SER A 18 4.43 23.82 -32.38
C SER A 18 3.73 22.52 -32.01
N ASP A 19 3.30 21.77 -33.00
CA ASP A 19 2.77 20.43 -32.81
C ASP A 19 3.91 19.45 -32.59
N LEU A 20 3.81 18.65 -31.54
CA LEU A 20 4.82 17.68 -31.13
C LEU A 20 4.21 16.29 -31.05
N GLY A 21 4.99 15.28 -31.46
CA GLY A 21 4.77 13.90 -31.08
C GLY A 21 5.56 13.58 -29.83
N ILE A 22 4.91 13.01 -28.82
CA ILE A 22 5.56 12.65 -27.56
C ILE A 22 5.34 11.17 -27.29
N LYS A 23 6.40 10.48 -26.94
CA LYS A 23 6.37 9.13 -26.43
C LYS A 23 6.85 9.13 -24.99
N ILE A 24 6.05 8.59 -24.10
CA ILE A 24 6.35 8.39 -22.69
C ILE A 24 6.60 6.92 -22.47
N SER A 25 7.72 6.59 -21.81
CA SER A 25 7.99 5.22 -21.38
C SER A 25 8.34 5.19 -19.90
N ILE A 26 7.77 4.23 -19.16
CA ILE A 26 8.17 3.94 -17.78
C ILE A 26 9.11 2.75 -17.85
N LEU A 27 10.38 2.99 -17.47
CA LEU A 27 11.44 2.00 -17.47
C LEU A 27 11.63 1.44 -16.07
N LYS A 28 11.99 0.15 -15.96
CA LYS A 28 12.22 -0.52 -14.68
C LYS A 28 13.70 -0.74 -14.42
N ASN A 29 14.13 -0.50 -13.19
CA ASN A 29 15.44 -0.76 -12.59
C ASN A 29 16.57 0.19 -13.01
N SER A 30 16.57 0.75 -14.22
CA SER A 30 17.59 1.70 -14.68
C SER A 30 17.00 2.67 -15.71
N ASP A 31 17.73 3.72 -16.03
CA ASP A 31 17.44 4.70 -17.07
C ASP A 31 17.50 4.14 -18.51
N GLU A 32 18.14 2.96 -18.68
CA GLU A 32 18.14 2.14 -19.90
C GLU A 32 17.33 0.84 -19.72
N GLY A 33 16.51 0.78 -18.67
CA GLY A 33 15.75 -0.44 -18.31
C GLY A 33 14.68 -0.80 -19.33
N THR A 34 14.12 -2.00 -19.18
CA THR A 34 13.02 -2.45 -20.04
C THR A 34 11.77 -1.60 -19.77
N PRO A 35 11.11 -1.07 -20.83
CA PRO A 35 9.82 -0.41 -20.67
C PRO A 35 8.77 -1.39 -20.11
N VAL A 36 8.07 -0.98 -19.06
CA VAL A 36 6.93 -1.69 -18.49
C VAL A 36 5.61 -1.03 -18.83
N TYR A 37 5.69 0.18 -19.38
CA TYR A 37 4.55 0.95 -19.88
C TYR A 37 5.03 1.90 -20.95
N THR A 38 4.25 2.09 -22.01
CA THR A 38 4.53 3.06 -23.07
C THR A 38 3.24 3.66 -23.58
N GLU A 39 3.22 5.00 -23.71
CA GLU A 39 2.10 5.74 -24.33
C GLU A 39 2.61 6.83 -25.27
N THR A 40 1.76 7.26 -26.17
CA THR A 40 2.04 8.35 -27.11
C THR A 40 1.00 9.45 -26.98
N HIS A 41 1.44 10.68 -27.21
CA HIS A 41 0.60 11.87 -27.24
C HIS A 41 0.93 12.74 -28.47
N SER A 42 -0.09 13.42 -28.98
CA SER A 42 0.06 14.54 -29.91
C SER A 42 -0.38 15.80 -29.20
N VAL A 43 0.52 16.74 -29.01
CA VAL A 43 0.28 17.97 -28.23
C VAL A 43 0.86 19.18 -28.91
N THR A 44 0.27 20.36 -28.67
CA THR A 44 0.79 21.64 -29.17
C THR A 44 1.38 22.42 -27.99
N THR A 45 2.60 22.93 -28.15
CA THR A 45 3.23 23.82 -27.15
C THR A 45 2.50 25.17 -27.09
N ASN A 46 2.51 25.76 -25.91
CA ASN A 46 2.02 27.15 -25.78
C ASN A 46 3.08 28.19 -26.23
N ARG A 47 2.78 29.50 -26.04
CA ARG A 47 3.67 30.62 -26.42
C ARG A 47 5.01 30.64 -25.66
N ASN A 48 5.12 29.84 -24.58
CA ASN A 48 6.34 29.73 -23.78
C ASN A 48 7.07 28.40 -24.04
N GLY A 49 6.66 27.64 -25.07
CA GLY A 49 7.21 26.32 -25.36
C GLY A 49 6.80 25.26 -24.34
N LEU A 50 5.80 25.53 -23.48
CA LEU A 50 5.34 24.61 -22.44
C LEU A 50 4.34 23.62 -23.00
N ILE A 51 4.51 22.36 -22.64
CA ILE A 51 3.52 21.29 -22.75
C ILE A 51 2.99 20.90 -21.37
N SER A 52 1.77 20.40 -21.33
CA SER A 52 1.15 19.79 -20.16
C SER A 52 0.34 18.59 -20.62
N LEU A 53 0.63 17.41 -20.09
CA LEU A 53 -0.07 16.18 -20.41
C LEU A 53 -0.29 15.35 -19.14
N THR A 54 -1.24 14.43 -19.21
CA THR A 54 -1.50 13.49 -18.11
C THR A 54 -1.01 12.12 -18.52
N ILE A 55 0.03 11.65 -17.84
CA ILE A 55 0.53 10.28 -18.02
C ILE A 55 -0.53 9.30 -17.55
N GLY A 56 -0.80 8.29 -18.37
CA GLY A 56 -1.89 7.34 -18.23
C GLY A 56 -3.11 7.65 -19.10
N ASN A 57 -3.11 8.79 -19.85
CA ASN A 57 -4.21 9.19 -20.74
C ASN A 57 -3.80 9.23 -22.22
N GLY A 58 -2.58 8.82 -22.53
CA GLY A 58 -2.09 8.73 -23.92
C GLY A 58 -2.65 7.51 -24.67
N VAL A 59 -2.28 7.39 -25.93
CA VAL A 59 -2.57 6.20 -26.72
C VAL A 59 -1.56 5.11 -26.34
N SER A 60 -2.03 4.02 -25.73
CA SER A 60 -1.22 2.91 -25.24
C SER A 60 -1.90 1.57 -25.50
N GLY A 61 -1.07 0.53 -25.67
CA GLY A 61 -1.52 -0.86 -25.58
C GLY A 61 -1.44 -1.44 -24.17
N ASP A 62 -0.80 -0.72 -23.25
CA ASP A 62 -0.54 -1.13 -21.89
C ASP A 62 -1.46 -0.38 -20.90
N ASN A 63 -1.68 -0.92 -19.71
CA ASN A 63 -2.42 -0.26 -18.66
C ASN A 63 -1.47 0.16 -17.52
N ILE A 64 -1.40 1.45 -17.23
CA ILE A 64 -0.53 2.00 -16.18
C ILE A 64 -0.85 1.44 -14.79
N SER A 65 -2.08 0.95 -14.57
CA SER A 65 -2.50 0.32 -13.32
C SER A 65 -1.88 -1.06 -13.09
N ASP A 66 -1.33 -1.68 -14.14
CA ASP A 66 -0.72 -3.02 -14.05
C ASP A 66 0.74 -2.95 -13.58
N ILE A 67 1.29 -1.75 -13.41
CA ILE A 67 2.65 -1.56 -12.91
C ILE A 67 2.70 -1.87 -11.41
N ASP A 68 3.52 -2.86 -11.04
CA ASP A 68 3.83 -3.12 -9.63
C ASP A 68 4.90 -2.15 -9.12
N TRP A 69 4.46 -1.00 -8.63
CA TRP A 69 5.32 0.07 -8.12
C TRP A 69 6.14 -0.31 -6.88
N SER A 70 5.85 -1.46 -6.25
CA SER A 70 6.57 -1.93 -5.07
C SER A 70 7.88 -2.64 -5.42
N SER A 71 8.05 -3.07 -6.68
CA SER A 71 9.13 -3.97 -7.09
C SER A 71 10.25 -3.27 -7.86
N GLY A 72 10.98 -2.34 -7.22
CA GLY A 72 12.19 -1.73 -7.79
C GLY A 72 12.11 -0.22 -8.02
N SER A 73 13.09 0.30 -8.75
CA SER A 73 13.15 1.71 -9.15
C SER A 73 12.55 1.89 -10.54
N TYR A 74 11.88 3.02 -10.74
CA TYR A 74 11.27 3.36 -12.01
C TYR A 74 11.81 4.68 -12.54
N TYR A 75 11.86 4.77 -13.88
CA TYR A 75 12.37 5.94 -14.60
C TYR A 75 11.36 6.35 -15.64
N LEU A 76 11.16 7.64 -15.78
CA LEU A 76 10.35 8.24 -16.81
C LEU A 76 11.26 8.65 -17.96
N LYS A 77 11.11 8.01 -19.12
CA LYS A 77 11.73 8.41 -20.37
C LYS A 77 10.70 9.15 -21.21
N VAL A 78 11.08 10.35 -21.65
CA VAL A 78 10.27 11.21 -22.52
C VAL A 78 11.04 11.39 -23.81
N GLU A 79 10.43 11.02 -24.92
CA GLU A 79 10.98 11.14 -26.26
C GLU A 79 10.07 12.07 -27.08
N VAL A 80 10.63 13.05 -27.77
CA VAL A 80 9.88 14.10 -28.48
C VAL A 80 10.27 14.13 -29.95
N ASP A 81 9.27 14.12 -30.83
CA ASP A 81 9.41 14.51 -32.24
C ASP A 81 8.95 15.96 -32.40
N PRO A 82 9.87 16.89 -32.70
CA PRO A 82 9.53 18.30 -32.87
C PRO A 82 8.68 18.61 -34.11
N ASN A 83 8.47 17.63 -34.98
CA ASN A 83 7.67 17.75 -36.20
C ASN A 83 6.25 17.12 -36.07
N GLY A 84 5.86 16.75 -34.87
CA GLY A 84 4.50 16.21 -34.62
C GLY A 84 4.28 14.75 -35.02
N GLY A 85 5.34 14.04 -35.41
CA GLY A 85 5.28 12.64 -35.86
C GLY A 85 5.82 11.64 -34.80
N ILE A 86 6.53 10.63 -35.31
CA ILE A 86 7.14 9.54 -34.52
C ILE A 86 8.66 9.46 -34.69
N GLY A 87 9.28 10.50 -35.28
CA GLY A 87 10.73 10.62 -35.46
C GLY A 87 11.39 11.26 -34.24
N TYR A 88 11.34 10.58 -33.10
CA TYR A 88 11.83 11.10 -31.82
C TYR A 88 13.31 11.41 -31.86
N SER A 89 13.68 12.69 -31.74
CA SER A 89 15.04 13.19 -31.81
C SER A 89 15.51 13.91 -30.55
N ILE A 90 14.60 14.17 -29.62
CA ILE A 90 14.89 14.77 -28.32
C ILE A 90 14.45 13.76 -27.26
N GLU A 91 15.35 13.43 -26.32
CA GLU A 91 15.01 12.50 -25.25
C GLU A 91 15.53 12.97 -23.90
N GLN A 92 14.82 12.59 -22.87
CA GLN A 92 15.21 12.81 -21.48
C GLN A 92 14.72 11.65 -20.63
N THR A 93 15.57 11.18 -19.72
CA THR A 93 15.20 10.17 -18.72
C THR A 93 15.44 10.72 -17.33
N ALA A 94 14.51 10.50 -16.41
CA ALA A 94 14.61 10.89 -15.01
C ALA A 94 14.03 9.82 -14.11
N GLN A 95 14.65 9.59 -12.95
CA GLN A 95 14.13 8.65 -11.97
C GLN A 95 12.84 9.19 -11.35
N LEU A 96 11.84 8.30 -11.22
CA LEU A 96 10.62 8.60 -10.50
C LEU A 96 10.88 8.40 -8.99
N LEU A 97 10.92 9.51 -8.26
CA LEU A 97 11.11 9.51 -6.83
C LEU A 97 9.77 9.68 -6.12
N SER A 98 9.60 8.98 -4.99
CA SER A 98 8.42 9.18 -4.15
C SER A 98 8.42 10.57 -3.55
N VAL A 99 7.27 11.22 -3.55
CA VAL A 99 7.09 12.43 -2.74
C VAL A 99 7.08 12.06 -1.24
N PRO A 100 7.53 12.95 -0.33
CA PRO A 100 7.64 12.63 1.10
C PRO A 100 6.37 12.04 1.72
N TYR A 101 5.20 12.49 1.29
CA TYR A 101 3.91 11.96 1.76
C TYR A 101 3.65 10.52 1.28
N ALA A 102 4.02 10.17 0.05
CA ALA A 102 3.90 8.82 -0.48
C ALA A 102 4.86 7.84 0.20
N LEU A 103 6.09 8.30 0.55
CA LEU A 103 7.04 7.54 1.36
C LEU A 103 6.46 7.22 2.74
N PHE A 104 5.81 8.19 3.38
CA PHE A 104 5.15 7.99 4.67
C PHE A 104 4.00 6.98 4.57
N ALA A 105 3.15 7.11 3.55
CA ALA A 105 2.05 6.17 3.30
C ALA A 105 2.54 4.75 2.93
N GLY A 106 3.63 4.64 2.17
CA GLY A 106 4.24 3.36 1.80
C GLY A 106 4.88 2.62 2.98
N ASN A 107 5.33 3.35 4.00
CA ASN A 107 5.87 2.78 5.23
C ASN A 107 4.78 2.36 6.24
N SER A 108 3.53 2.75 6.01
CA SER A 108 2.39 2.28 6.82
C SER A 108 1.91 0.90 6.31
N SER A 109 2.83 -0.05 6.20
CA SER A 109 2.53 -1.44 5.84
C SER A 109 1.87 -2.17 7.01
N GLY A 110 0.55 -1.99 7.11
CA GLY A 110 -0.28 -2.66 8.11
C GLY A 110 -0.18 -2.05 9.52
N THR A 111 -1.22 -2.24 10.31
CA THR A 111 -1.22 -1.89 11.72
C THR A 111 -0.41 -2.94 12.47
N ASP A 112 0.74 -2.55 13.04
CA ASP A 112 1.48 -3.40 13.98
C ASP A 112 0.72 -3.39 15.31
N LEU A 113 0.04 -4.50 15.59
CA LEU A 113 -0.79 -4.61 16.80
C LEU A 113 0.01 -4.45 18.11
N ASP A 114 1.33 -4.67 18.07
CA ASP A 114 2.20 -4.50 19.23
C ASP A 114 2.64 -3.04 19.43
N LYS A 115 2.65 -2.22 18.36
CA LYS A 115 3.18 -0.85 18.38
C LYS A 115 2.13 0.22 18.13
N ASP A 116 1.20 -0.06 17.20
CA ASP A 116 0.27 0.95 16.68
C ASP A 116 -1.05 0.98 17.45
N VAL A 117 -1.34 -0.07 18.24
CA VAL A 117 -2.55 -0.14 19.08
C VAL A 117 -2.22 0.28 20.48
N THR A 118 -2.64 1.49 20.87
CA THR A 118 -2.56 1.96 22.25
C THR A 118 -3.91 1.81 22.95
N GLY A 119 -3.91 1.15 24.12
CA GLY A 119 -5.12 0.93 24.90
C GLY A 119 -5.78 -0.42 24.67
N ILE A 120 -7.09 -0.51 24.97
CA ILE A 120 -7.85 -1.75 24.92
C ILE A 120 -8.57 -1.83 23.57
N LEU A 121 -8.28 -2.87 22.78
CA LEU A 121 -8.99 -3.12 21.52
C LEU A 121 -10.47 -3.49 21.81
N PRO A 122 -11.45 -2.76 21.29
CA PRO A 122 -12.86 -3.07 21.51
C PRO A 122 -13.27 -4.43 20.97
N VAL A 123 -14.29 -5.06 21.57
CA VAL A 123 -14.83 -6.36 21.11
C VAL A 123 -15.28 -6.29 19.66
N SER A 124 -15.88 -5.18 19.22
CA SER A 124 -16.29 -4.94 17.83
C SER A 124 -15.15 -4.96 16.82
N LYS A 125 -13.90 -4.87 17.28
CA LYS A 125 -12.67 -4.92 16.48
C LYS A 125 -11.85 -6.20 16.73
N GLY A 126 -12.46 -7.21 17.36
CA GLY A 126 -11.82 -8.49 17.65
C GLY A 126 -11.02 -8.53 18.96
N GLY A 127 -11.02 -7.46 19.75
CA GLY A 127 -10.40 -7.44 21.08
C GLY A 127 -11.29 -8.03 22.17
N THR A 128 -10.74 -8.19 23.36
CA THR A 128 -11.50 -8.63 24.54
C THR A 128 -12.28 -7.51 25.22
N GLY A 129 -12.00 -6.26 24.85
CA GLY A 129 -12.58 -5.04 25.46
C GLY A 129 -12.10 -4.76 26.88
N SER A 130 -11.09 -5.48 27.37
CA SER A 130 -10.55 -5.32 28.73
C SER A 130 -9.10 -5.77 28.81
N SER A 131 -8.28 -5.03 29.55
CA SER A 131 -6.91 -5.44 29.90
C SER A 131 -6.84 -6.44 31.05
N THR A 132 -7.93 -6.60 31.78
CA THR A 132 -8.02 -7.42 33.02
C THR A 132 -9.10 -8.49 32.95
N SER A 133 -9.59 -8.81 31.75
CA SER A 133 -10.65 -9.82 31.58
C SER A 133 -10.16 -11.19 32.02
N PRO A 134 -10.86 -11.83 32.96
CA PRO A 134 -10.53 -13.20 33.41
C PRO A 134 -10.53 -14.21 32.25
N MET A 135 -11.27 -13.95 31.19
CA MET A 135 -11.33 -14.82 30.02
C MET A 135 -10.01 -14.87 29.23
N ILE A 136 -9.20 -13.80 29.26
CA ILE A 136 -7.85 -13.82 28.64
C ILE A 136 -7.00 -14.89 29.31
N ALA A 137 -7.00 -14.93 30.65
CA ALA A 137 -6.24 -15.91 31.39
C ALA A 137 -6.72 -17.35 31.10
N VAL A 138 -8.01 -17.55 30.85
CA VAL A 138 -8.57 -18.87 30.45
C VAL A 138 -8.08 -19.27 29.08
N VAL A 139 -8.11 -18.36 28.09
CA VAL A 139 -7.68 -18.63 26.70
C VAL A 139 -6.19 -18.91 26.63
N THR A 140 -5.38 -18.23 27.45
CA THR A 140 -3.92 -18.39 27.47
C THR A 140 -3.43 -19.44 28.48
N ALA A 141 -4.34 -20.14 29.16
CA ALA A 141 -3.98 -21.16 30.14
C ALA A 141 -3.19 -22.31 29.48
N PRO A 142 -2.04 -22.71 30.06
CA PRO A 142 -1.17 -23.72 29.45
C PRO A 142 -1.78 -25.12 29.39
N ASN A 143 -2.82 -25.37 30.19
CA ASN A 143 -3.55 -26.63 30.17
C ASN A 143 -4.98 -26.50 30.78
N ALA A 144 -5.76 -27.52 30.61
CA ALA A 144 -7.16 -27.54 31.07
C ALA A 144 -7.32 -27.41 32.59
N SER A 145 -6.35 -27.88 33.41
CA SER A 145 -6.38 -27.75 34.86
C SER A 145 -6.27 -26.30 35.31
N VAL A 146 -5.33 -25.55 34.72
CA VAL A 146 -5.15 -24.10 34.99
C VAL A 146 -6.39 -23.33 34.52
N ALA A 147 -6.94 -23.63 33.34
CA ALA A 147 -8.15 -22.98 32.84
C ALA A 147 -9.34 -23.18 33.79
N ARG A 148 -9.54 -24.38 34.27
CA ARG A 148 -10.61 -24.70 35.25
C ARG A 148 -10.39 -23.96 36.57
N GLY A 149 -9.13 -23.86 37.06
CA GLY A 149 -8.82 -23.12 38.27
C GLY A 149 -9.17 -21.62 38.14
N ILE A 150 -8.89 -20.99 36.97
CA ILE A 150 -9.24 -19.59 36.71
C ILE A 150 -10.76 -19.38 36.68
N LEU A 151 -11.50 -20.34 36.13
CA LEU A 151 -12.97 -20.32 36.10
C LEU A 151 -13.63 -20.67 37.44
N GLY A 152 -12.86 -21.06 38.47
CA GLY A 152 -13.40 -21.54 39.74
C GLY A 152 -14.12 -22.87 39.63
N ILE A 153 -13.87 -23.63 38.54
CA ILE A 153 -14.43 -24.96 38.34
C ILE A 153 -13.47 -25.96 39.00
N GLY A 154 -13.92 -26.68 39.98
CA GLY A 154 -13.12 -27.70 40.65
C GLY A 154 -12.56 -28.77 39.71
N GLU A 155 -11.54 -29.51 40.17
CA GLU A 155 -10.98 -30.61 39.39
C GLU A 155 -12.03 -31.64 39.04
N VAL A 156 -12.15 -31.97 37.74
CA VAL A 156 -12.90 -33.12 37.29
C VAL A 156 -12.02 -34.36 37.47
N GLY A 157 -11.88 -34.79 38.70
CA GLY A 157 -11.19 -36.02 39.05
C GLY A 157 -12.20 -37.03 39.56
N GLY A 158 -12.52 -38.00 38.75
CA GLY A 158 -13.61 -38.96 39.08
C GLY A 158 -15.02 -38.38 38.86
N SER A 159 -16.04 -39.07 39.25
CA SER A 159 -17.45 -38.79 38.99
C SER A 159 -18.06 -37.59 39.73
N LYS A 160 -17.28 -36.50 39.96
CA LYS A 160 -17.75 -35.37 40.76
C LYS A 160 -17.37 -34.03 40.17
N VAL A 161 -18.35 -33.22 39.78
CA VAL A 161 -18.16 -31.79 39.45
C VAL A 161 -18.61 -30.95 40.64
N VAL A 162 -17.71 -30.10 41.16
CA VAL A 162 -18.03 -29.19 42.27
C VAL A 162 -18.13 -27.78 41.71
N LEU A 163 -19.30 -27.20 41.69
CA LEU A 163 -19.56 -25.81 41.38
C LEU A 163 -19.66 -25.03 42.70
N LYS A 164 -18.79 -24.04 42.89
CA LYS A 164 -18.81 -23.14 44.04
C LYS A 164 -19.63 -21.89 43.72
N ASP A 165 -20.70 -21.66 44.49
CA ASP A 165 -21.45 -20.43 44.37
C ASP A 165 -20.80 -19.26 45.13
N VAL A 166 -21.35 -18.05 44.98
CA VAL A 166 -20.84 -16.81 45.59
C VAL A 166 -20.98 -16.81 47.13
N THR A 167 -21.73 -17.76 47.72
CA THR A 167 -22.02 -17.84 49.14
C THR A 167 -21.25 -18.98 49.85
N ASN A 168 -20.28 -19.59 49.17
CA ASN A 168 -19.54 -20.78 49.61
C ASN A 168 -20.39 -22.07 49.73
N ASN A 169 -21.61 -22.10 49.18
CA ASN A 169 -22.38 -23.32 49.06
C ASN A 169 -21.84 -24.10 47.84
N TYR A 170 -21.90 -25.44 47.96
CA TYR A 170 -21.44 -26.34 46.91
C TYR A 170 -22.61 -27.12 46.36
N LEU A 171 -22.81 -27.10 45.07
CA LEU A 171 -23.70 -28.06 44.40
C LEU A 171 -22.85 -29.27 44.03
N THR A 172 -23.14 -30.39 44.63
CA THR A 172 -22.48 -31.67 44.34
C THR A 172 -23.44 -32.52 43.53
N LEU A 173 -23.08 -32.79 42.28
CA LEU A 173 -23.80 -33.78 41.46
C LEU A 173 -23.13 -35.13 41.68
N LYS A 174 -23.88 -36.11 42.24
CA LYS A 174 -23.45 -37.50 42.35
C LYS A 174 -24.06 -38.26 41.19
N GLU A 175 -23.27 -39.11 40.54
CA GLU A 175 -23.83 -40.17 39.71
C GLU A 175 -24.54 -41.17 40.63
N THR A 176 -25.74 -41.59 40.23
CA THR A 176 -26.52 -42.69 40.82
C THR A 176 -26.12 -43.98 40.17
#